data_03afd7017128293512b444cf1402f43d
#
_entry.id   03afd7017128293512b444cf1402f43d
#
_cell.length_a   1.000
_cell.length_b   1.000
_cell.length_c   1.000
_cell.angle_alpha   90.00
_cell.angle_beta   90.00
_cell.angle_gamma   90.00
#
_symmetry.space_group_name_H-M   'P 1'
#
loop_
_entity.id
_entity.type
_entity.pdbx_description
1 polymer ?
#
loop_
_entity_poly.entity_id
_entity_poly.type
_entity_poly.pdbx_seq_one_letter_code
_entity_poly.pdbx_strand_id
1 'polypeptide(L)'
;MYDGVPFSGKLVKLRLKSNALSYGPIPEPDTEIEQKLEVSVKKKTARLSCYNFGNGAKYLLNQVYVRRESEKDIRDILAMFEAAFSAYEPTGFVCDGGSWELVLTNDKRERFHYEGTLCTDFSWQGESVSDRLRSILDWSKLWAFAPALEEEADAGSKTDDEDTLMWHTNVVREEGKP
;
A
#
# COMPACT_ATOMS: atom_id res chain seq x y z
N MET A 1 26.35 -2.10 4.28
CA MET A 1 24.98 -1.59 4.27
C MET A 1 24.97 -0.32 5.08
N TYR A 2 24.35 0.72 4.60
CA TYR A 2 24.26 2.03 5.26
C TYR A 2 22.84 2.15 5.81
N ASP A 3 22.69 2.38 7.12
CA ASP A 3 21.38 2.44 7.77
C ASP A 3 21.03 3.90 8.12
N GLY A 4 19.87 4.37 7.66
CA GLY A 4 19.29 5.66 7.98
C GLY A 4 20.11 6.89 7.56
N VAL A 5 21.11 6.73 6.69
CA VAL A 5 21.91 7.85 6.17
C VAL A 5 21.36 8.32 4.83
N PRO A 6 21.54 9.62 4.46
CA PRO A 6 21.12 10.12 3.15
C PRO A 6 21.65 9.28 1.98
N PHE A 7 20.77 8.98 1.03
CA PHE A 7 21.15 8.24 -0.18
C PHE A 7 22.15 9.02 -1.03
N SER A 8 23.12 8.29 -1.62
CA SER A 8 24.10 8.89 -2.53
C SER A 8 24.38 7.98 -3.72
N GLY A 9 24.76 8.60 -4.84
CA GLY A 9 25.00 7.90 -6.10
C GLY A 9 23.75 7.79 -6.96
N LYS A 10 23.83 7.02 -8.06
CA LYS A 10 22.72 6.80 -8.98
C LYS A 10 21.97 5.52 -8.60
N LEU A 11 20.68 5.63 -8.37
CA LEU A 11 19.85 4.47 -8.01
C LEU A 11 19.65 3.53 -9.22
N VAL A 12 19.88 2.25 -9.00
CA VAL A 12 19.71 1.22 -10.05
C VAL A 12 18.71 0.13 -9.65
N LYS A 13 18.39 0.05 -8.38
CA LYS A 13 17.42 -0.92 -7.86
C LYS A 13 16.83 -0.44 -6.55
N LEU A 14 15.53 -0.65 -6.37
CA LEU A 14 14.86 -0.49 -5.08
C LEU A 14 14.11 -1.78 -4.70
N ARG A 15 13.97 -1.98 -3.40
CA ARG A 15 13.08 -2.97 -2.79
C ARG A 15 12.37 -2.29 -1.64
N LEU A 16 11.06 -2.25 -1.73
CA LEU A 16 10.18 -1.73 -0.69
C LEU A 16 9.32 -2.87 -0.19
N LYS A 17 9.34 -3.09 1.11
CA LYS A 17 8.46 -4.00 1.81
C LYS A 17 7.53 -3.18 2.68
N SER A 18 6.24 -3.39 2.53
CA SER A 18 5.19 -2.73 3.30
C SER A 18 4.39 -3.81 4.03
N ASN A 19 4.22 -3.67 5.33
CA ASN A 19 3.54 -4.62 6.19
C ASN A 19 2.48 -3.91 7.01
N ALA A 20 1.22 -4.31 6.85
CA ALA A 20 0.06 -3.70 7.50
C ALA A 20 -0.25 -4.33 8.87
N LEU A 21 0.61 -5.24 9.38
CA LEU A 21 0.39 -5.82 10.70
C LEU A 21 0.51 -4.73 11.77
N SER A 22 -0.55 -4.52 12.51
CA SER A 22 -0.67 -3.54 13.59
C SER A 22 -1.10 -4.23 14.89
N TYR A 23 -1.08 -3.48 16.00
CA TYR A 23 -1.66 -3.95 17.24
C TYR A 23 -3.19 -4.09 17.09
N GLY A 24 -3.72 -5.29 17.35
CA GLY A 24 -5.15 -5.53 17.20
C GLY A 24 -5.50 -7.02 17.17
N PRO A 25 -6.71 -7.35 16.72
CA PRO A 25 -7.12 -8.74 16.49
C PRO A 25 -6.17 -9.43 15.50
N ILE A 26 -5.95 -10.73 15.69
CA ILE A 26 -5.16 -11.53 14.76
C ILE A 26 -5.87 -11.52 13.40
N PRO A 27 -5.18 -11.18 12.30
CA PRO A 27 -5.78 -11.21 10.97
C PRO A 27 -6.24 -12.61 10.55
N GLU A 28 -7.24 -12.68 9.71
CA GLU A 28 -7.65 -13.94 9.08
C GLU A 28 -6.53 -14.47 8.17
N PRO A 29 -6.43 -15.79 7.98
CA PRO A 29 -5.34 -16.42 7.21
C PRO A 29 -5.19 -15.91 5.76
N ASP A 30 -6.29 -15.51 5.13
CA ASP A 30 -6.35 -14.99 3.76
C ASP A 30 -6.25 -13.45 3.66
N THR A 31 -6.16 -12.77 4.80
CA THR A 31 -5.95 -11.31 4.83
C THR A 31 -4.57 -10.97 4.27
N GLU A 32 -4.52 -10.11 3.25
CA GLU A 32 -3.26 -9.56 2.74
C GLU A 32 -2.65 -8.63 3.78
N ILE A 33 -1.40 -8.90 4.17
CA ILE A 33 -0.71 -8.15 5.22
C ILE A 33 0.68 -7.67 4.83
N GLU A 34 1.25 -8.16 3.74
CA GLU A 34 2.57 -7.73 3.31
C GLU A 34 2.64 -7.61 1.79
N GLN A 35 3.23 -6.52 1.33
CA GLN A 35 3.56 -6.31 -0.07
C GLN A 35 5.08 -6.09 -0.23
N LYS A 36 5.65 -6.61 -1.31
CA LYS A 36 7.05 -6.40 -1.68
C LYS A 36 7.14 -5.88 -3.11
N LEU A 37 7.55 -4.63 -3.26
CA LEU A 37 7.83 -4.01 -4.55
C LEU A 37 9.34 -4.11 -4.84
N GLU A 38 9.70 -4.61 -5.99
CA GLU A 38 11.06 -4.56 -6.54
C GLU A 38 11.05 -3.84 -7.90
N VAL A 39 11.85 -2.78 -8.04
CA VAL A 39 12.06 -2.09 -9.32
C VAL A 39 13.53 -2.17 -9.69
N SER A 40 13.84 -2.51 -10.94
CA SER A 40 15.21 -2.75 -11.41
C SER A 40 15.45 -2.21 -12.82
N VAL A 41 16.43 -1.32 -12.95
CA VAL A 41 16.88 -0.81 -14.26
C VAL A 41 17.38 -1.96 -15.13
N LYS A 42 18.21 -2.84 -14.58
CA LYS A 42 18.82 -3.94 -15.34
C LYS A 42 17.79 -4.87 -15.96
N LYS A 43 16.70 -5.15 -15.23
CA LYS A 43 15.64 -6.03 -15.68
C LYS A 43 14.56 -5.31 -16.49
N LYS A 44 14.51 -3.97 -16.41
CA LYS A 44 13.41 -3.12 -16.92
C LYS A 44 12.05 -3.61 -16.44
N THR A 45 11.96 -3.97 -15.15
CA THR A 45 10.76 -4.53 -14.56
C THR A 45 10.45 -3.90 -13.22
N ALA A 46 9.16 -3.74 -12.94
CA ALA A 46 8.59 -3.63 -11.62
C ALA A 46 7.91 -4.96 -11.26
N ARG A 47 8.13 -5.45 -10.05
CA ARG A 47 7.52 -6.67 -9.52
C ARG A 47 6.91 -6.39 -8.18
N LEU A 48 5.62 -6.67 -8.03
CA LEU A 48 4.88 -6.63 -6.77
C LEU A 48 4.55 -8.06 -6.35
N SER A 49 4.86 -8.41 -5.11
CA SER A 49 4.50 -9.70 -4.50
C SER A 49 3.65 -9.42 -3.26
N CYS A 50 2.46 -9.98 -3.21
CA CYS A 50 1.48 -9.83 -2.14
C CYS A 50 1.44 -11.11 -1.30
N TYR A 51 1.39 -10.95 0.02
CA TYR A 51 1.43 -12.05 0.96
C TYR A 51 0.28 -11.95 1.95
N ASN A 52 -0.39 -13.08 2.15
CA ASN A 52 -1.42 -13.24 3.15
C ASN A 52 -0.82 -13.67 4.50
N PHE A 53 -1.56 -13.41 5.57
CA PHE A 53 -1.15 -13.70 6.96
C PHE A 53 -0.83 -15.18 7.18
N GLY A 54 -1.62 -16.09 6.60
CA GLY A 54 -1.44 -17.51 6.80
C GLY A 54 -1.67 -17.93 8.26
N ASN A 55 -0.63 -18.40 8.92
CA ASN A 55 -0.66 -18.76 10.34
C ASN A 55 0.18 -17.83 11.24
N GLY A 56 0.61 -16.70 10.71
CA GLY A 56 1.45 -15.73 11.43
C GLY A 56 2.93 -16.09 11.56
N ALA A 57 3.27 -17.37 11.54
CA ALA A 57 4.66 -17.81 11.58
C ALA A 57 5.36 -17.64 10.23
N LYS A 58 4.61 -17.76 9.15
CA LYS A 58 5.09 -17.57 7.78
C LYS A 58 3.95 -17.04 6.92
N TYR A 59 4.19 -15.89 6.29
CA TYR A 59 3.27 -15.30 5.34
C TYR A 59 3.23 -16.10 4.04
N LEU A 60 2.05 -16.27 3.49
CA LEU A 60 1.82 -17.08 2.30
C LEU A 60 1.78 -16.19 1.07
N LEU A 61 2.65 -16.45 0.10
CA LEU A 61 2.60 -15.76 -1.18
C LEU A 61 1.25 -16.01 -1.85
N ASN A 62 0.49 -14.94 -2.05
CA ASN A 62 -0.83 -14.96 -2.66
C ASN A 62 -0.75 -14.63 -4.16
N GLN A 63 -0.19 -13.46 -4.48
CA GLN A 63 -0.16 -12.95 -5.84
C GLN A 63 1.21 -12.37 -6.21
N VAL A 64 1.56 -12.43 -7.49
CA VAL A 64 2.74 -11.78 -8.04
C VAL A 64 2.36 -11.07 -9.33
N TYR A 65 2.58 -9.78 -9.36
CA TYR A 65 2.45 -8.95 -10.55
C TYR A 65 3.83 -8.60 -11.06
N VAL A 66 4.05 -8.74 -12.36
CA VAL A 66 5.29 -8.34 -13.02
C VAL A 66 4.94 -7.53 -14.25
N ARG A 67 5.46 -6.30 -14.30
CA ARG A 67 5.33 -5.44 -15.47
C ARG A 67 6.71 -5.14 -16.05
N ARG A 68 6.78 -5.13 -17.38
CA ARG A 68 7.88 -4.51 -18.09
C ARG A 68 7.52 -3.05 -18.32
N GLU A 69 8.31 -2.19 -17.75
CA GLU A 69 8.10 -0.76 -17.85
C GLU A 69 9.04 -0.16 -18.91
N SER A 70 8.63 0.99 -19.44
CA SER A 70 9.51 1.78 -20.28
C SER A 70 10.75 2.18 -19.48
N GLU A 71 11.85 2.43 -20.16
CA GLU A 71 13.07 2.92 -19.51
C GLU A 71 12.80 4.28 -18.83
N LYS A 72 11.91 5.07 -19.40
CA LYS A 72 11.50 6.36 -18.84
C LYS A 72 10.79 6.16 -17.50
N ASP A 73 9.77 5.30 -17.44
CA ASP A 73 8.98 5.09 -16.23
C ASP A 73 9.84 4.53 -15.08
N ILE A 74 10.73 3.58 -15.39
CA ILE A 74 11.71 3.08 -14.41
C ILE A 74 12.60 4.20 -13.89
N ARG A 75 13.10 5.07 -14.77
CA ARG A 75 13.95 6.20 -14.36
C ARG A 75 13.18 7.22 -13.54
N ASP A 76 11.94 7.51 -13.91
CA ASP A 76 11.08 8.44 -13.17
C ASP A 76 10.83 7.93 -11.74
N ILE A 77 10.51 6.63 -11.60
CA ILE A 77 10.38 5.99 -10.27
C ILE A 77 11.68 6.14 -9.47
N LEU A 78 12.81 5.78 -10.06
CA LEU A 78 14.08 5.81 -9.33
C LEU A 78 14.52 7.23 -8.96
N ALA A 79 14.31 8.22 -9.85
CA ALA A 79 14.62 9.62 -9.59
C ALA A 79 13.78 10.18 -8.42
N MET A 80 12.52 9.78 -8.32
CA MET A 80 11.65 10.13 -7.20
C MET A 80 12.22 9.63 -5.87
N PHE A 81 12.66 8.36 -5.81
CA PHE A 81 13.30 7.80 -4.61
C PHE A 81 14.67 8.41 -4.32
N GLU A 82 15.48 8.69 -5.34
CA GLU A 82 16.75 9.42 -5.17
C GLU A 82 16.49 10.77 -4.50
N ALA A 83 15.53 11.55 -4.99
CA ALA A 83 15.21 12.86 -4.45
C ALA A 83 14.67 12.76 -3.02
N ALA A 84 13.72 11.86 -2.75
CA ALA A 84 13.11 11.69 -1.43
C ALA A 84 14.12 11.26 -0.37
N PHE A 85 15.11 10.42 -0.73
CA PHE A 85 16.05 9.83 0.23
C PHE A 85 17.45 10.48 0.23
N SER A 86 17.75 11.40 -0.69
CA SER A 86 19.01 12.15 -0.67
C SER A 86 19.11 13.15 0.50
N ALA A 87 17.97 13.59 1.02
CA ALA A 87 17.86 14.46 2.19
C ALA A 87 17.10 13.76 3.33
N TYR A 88 17.16 12.43 3.39
CA TYR A 88 16.43 11.66 4.38
C TYR A 88 16.91 11.96 5.79
N GLU A 89 15.99 12.33 6.65
CA GLU A 89 16.17 12.45 8.08
C GLU A 89 15.23 11.44 8.78
N PRO A 90 15.74 10.57 9.67
CA PRO A 90 14.89 9.66 10.41
C PRO A 90 13.83 10.42 11.21
N THR A 91 12.56 10.16 10.93
CA THR A 91 11.47 10.71 11.72
C THR A 91 11.14 9.74 12.84
N GLY A 92 11.18 10.21 14.08
CA GLY A 92 10.82 9.41 15.28
C GLY A 92 9.33 9.21 15.46
N PHE A 93 8.53 9.38 14.40
CA PHE A 93 7.08 9.23 14.48
C PHE A 93 6.71 7.75 14.41
N VAL A 94 6.00 7.26 15.41
CA VAL A 94 5.48 5.88 15.49
C VAL A 94 3.97 5.95 15.50
N CYS A 95 3.32 5.23 14.59
CA CYS A 95 1.89 5.00 14.61
C CYS A 95 1.60 3.49 14.56
N ASP A 96 0.41 3.08 14.94
CA ASP A 96 -0.01 1.68 14.93
C ASP A 96 -0.37 1.15 13.52
N GLY A 97 -0.01 1.88 12.48
CA GLY A 97 -0.42 1.65 11.09
C GLY A 97 0.40 0.61 10.32
N GLY A 98 1.21 -0.21 10.97
CA GLY A 98 2.13 -1.13 10.30
C GLY A 98 3.51 -0.51 10.02
N SER A 99 4.32 -1.12 9.16
CA SER A 99 5.69 -0.70 8.90
C SER A 99 6.08 -0.82 7.42
N TRP A 100 7.10 -0.07 7.04
CA TRP A 100 7.77 -0.28 5.76
C TRP A 100 9.29 -0.41 5.96
N GLU A 101 9.91 -1.14 5.05
CA GLU A 101 11.35 -1.33 4.97
C GLU A 101 11.79 -1.11 3.52
N LEU A 102 12.75 -0.21 3.30
CA LEU A 102 13.24 0.15 1.98
C LEU A 102 14.73 -0.12 1.85
N VAL A 103 15.13 -0.80 0.79
CA VAL A 103 16.52 -0.97 0.40
C VAL A 103 16.76 -0.35 -0.97
N LEU A 104 17.57 0.70 -1.01
CA LEU A 104 18.06 1.34 -2.22
C LEU A 104 19.45 0.80 -2.57
N THR A 105 19.70 0.51 -3.84
CA THR A 105 21.01 0.07 -4.31
C THR A 105 21.48 1.00 -5.42
N ASN A 106 22.65 1.62 -5.23
CA ASN A 106 23.24 2.52 -6.22
C ASN A 106 24.08 1.77 -7.29
N ASP A 107 24.59 2.52 -8.25
CA ASP A 107 25.43 2.04 -9.34
C ASP A 107 26.79 1.44 -8.89
N LYS A 108 27.25 1.81 -7.68
CA LYS A 108 28.43 1.24 -7.03
C LYS A 108 28.12 -0.04 -6.24
N ARG A 109 26.86 -0.54 -6.29
CA ARG A 109 26.35 -1.67 -5.53
C ARG A 109 26.30 -1.46 -4.01
N GLU A 110 26.40 -0.23 -3.56
CA GLU A 110 26.19 0.13 -2.16
C GLU A 110 24.70 0.04 -1.85
N ARG A 111 24.38 -0.39 -0.63
CA ARG A 111 23.01 -0.57 -0.15
C ARG A 111 22.73 0.39 0.98
N PHE A 112 21.64 1.10 0.86
CA PHE A 112 21.09 2.02 1.85
C PHE A 112 19.76 1.44 2.34
N HIS A 113 19.64 1.34 3.66
CA HIS A 113 18.48 0.76 4.31
C HIS A 113 17.74 1.82 5.11
N TYR A 114 16.43 1.82 5.01
CA TYR A 114 15.52 2.73 5.69
C TYR A 114 14.32 1.93 6.17
N GLU A 115 13.75 2.39 7.27
CA GLU A 115 12.53 1.83 7.84
C GLU A 115 11.64 2.94 8.40
N GLY A 116 10.36 2.66 8.54
CA GLY A 116 9.39 3.59 9.09
C GLY A 116 8.01 2.96 9.24
N THR A 117 7.04 3.80 9.60
CA THR A 117 5.66 3.38 9.80
C THR A 117 4.83 3.58 8.53
N LEU A 118 3.88 2.69 8.27
CA LEU A 118 3.04 2.67 7.06
C LEU A 118 1.94 3.76 7.09
N CYS A 119 2.18 4.87 7.73
CA CYS A 119 1.27 6.00 7.83
C CYS A 119 1.93 7.33 7.45
N THR A 120 3.20 7.29 7.06
CA THR A 120 3.97 8.48 6.72
C THR A 120 4.47 8.34 5.30
N ASP A 121 3.85 9.06 4.38
CA ASP A 121 4.28 9.11 2.99
C ASP A 121 5.30 10.24 2.75
N PHE A 122 5.99 10.15 1.64
CA PHE A 122 6.94 11.16 1.20
C PHE A 122 6.30 12.04 0.13
N SER A 123 6.74 13.29 0.06
CA SER A 123 6.32 14.22 -1.00
C SER A 123 7.42 14.39 -2.03
N TRP A 124 7.06 14.32 -3.29
CA TRP A 124 7.95 14.62 -4.42
C TRP A 124 7.22 15.51 -5.42
N GLN A 125 7.77 16.71 -5.68
CA GLN A 125 7.17 17.72 -6.55
C GLN A 125 5.72 18.09 -6.18
N GLY A 126 5.38 18.02 -4.88
CA GLY A 126 4.04 18.32 -4.37
C GLY A 126 3.04 17.17 -4.44
N GLU A 127 3.43 16.02 -4.96
CA GLU A 127 2.62 14.80 -5.00
C GLU A 127 3.09 13.76 -3.97
N SER A 128 2.19 12.89 -3.53
CA SER A 128 2.51 11.72 -2.72
C SER A 128 3.34 10.72 -3.54
N VAL A 129 4.42 10.21 -2.95
CA VAL A 129 5.26 9.17 -3.59
C VAL A 129 4.47 7.90 -3.79
N SER A 130 3.63 7.51 -2.84
CA SER A 130 2.77 6.32 -2.97
C SER A 130 1.77 6.46 -4.10
N ASP A 131 1.09 7.61 -4.22
CA ASP A 131 0.13 7.85 -5.31
C ASP A 131 0.81 7.91 -6.68
N ARG A 132 1.98 8.52 -6.74
CA ARG A 132 2.76 8.57 -7.97
C ARG A 132 3.20 7.18 -8.43
N LEU A 133 3.62 6.31 -7.49
CA LEU A 133 3.92 4.91 -7.78
C LEU A 133 2.70 4.15 -8.31
N ARG A 134 1.54 4.33 -7.65
CA ARG A 134 0.27 3.72 -8.09
C ARG A 134 -0.05 4.12 -9.53
N SER A 135 0.08 5.41 -9.83
CA SER A 135 -0.19 5.96 -11.16
C SER A 135 0.77 5.42 -12.22
N ILE A 136 2.10 5.45 -11.98
CA ILE A 136 3.09 4.99 -12.96
C ILE A 136 2.96 3.48 -13.21
N LEU A 137 2.79 2.70 -12.14
CA LEU A 137 2.72 1.24 -12.22
C LEU A 137 1.31 0.73 -12.56
N ASP A 138 0.29 1.61 -12.54
CA ASP A 138 -1.12 1.22 -12.70
C ASP A 138 -1.51 0.09 -11.73
N TRP A 139 -1.12 0.25 -10.47
CA TRP A 139 -1.40 -0.67 -9.37
C TRP A 139 -2.10 0.08 -8.23
N SER A 140 -3.41 0.29 -8.34
CA SER A 140 -4.20 1.07 -7.38
C SER A 140 -4.12 0.55 -5.95
N LYS A 141 -3.93 -0.75 -5.75
CA LYS A 141 -3.83 -1.41 -4.43
C LYS A 141 -2.41 -1.46 -3.86
N LEU A 142 -1.43 -0.83 -4.48
CA LEU A 142 -0.07 -0.75 -3.95
C LEU A 142 -0.03 0.10 -2.68
N TRP A 143 0.47 -0.44 -1.57
CA TRP A 143 0.58 0.30 -0.31
C TRP A 143 1.73 1.29 -0.29
N ALA A 144 2.90 0.88 -0.78
CA ALA A 144 4.13 1.67 -0.70
C ALA A 144 4.43 2.17 0.73
N PHE A 145 4.34 3.48 0.98
CA PHE A 145 4.55 4.09 2.31
C PHE A 145 3.23 4.38 3.05
N ALA A 146 2.11 4.38 2.33
CA ALA A 146 0.79 4.59 2.88
C ALA A 146 -0.20 3.64 2.19
N PRO A 147 -1.15 3.03 2.92
CA PRO A 147 -2.19 2.21 2.33
C PRO A 147 -2.90 2.99 1.22
N ALA A 148 -3.34 2.28 0.17
CA ALA A 148 -4.26 2.86 -0.78
C ALA A 148 -5.54 3.24 0.00
N LEU A 149 -6.02 4.46 -0.18
CA LEU A 149 -7.34 4.82 0.32
C LEU A 149 -8.32 3.87 -0.37
N GLU A 150 -9.04 3.06 0.41
CA GLU A 150 -10.20 2.38 -0.11
C GLU A 150 -11.14 3.50 -0.55
N GLU A 151 -11.50 3.54 -1.84
CA GLU A 151 -12.66 4.30 -2.25
C GLU A 151 -13.80 3.73 -1.40
N GLU A 152 -14.30 4.53 -0.44
CA GLU A 152 -15.54 4.22 0.24
C GLU A 152 -16.52 3.94 -0.89
N ALA A 153 -16.86 2.68 -1.09
CA ALA A 153 -17.94 2.31 -1.98
C ALA A 153 -19.11 3.12 -1.45
N ASP A 154 -19.54 4.09 -2.25
CA ASP A 154 -20.63 5.00 -1.97
C ASP A 154 -21.75 4.13 -1.38
N ALA A 155 -21.80 4.08 -0.05
CA ALA A 155 -22.91 3.52 0.67
C ALA A 155 -24.04 4.51 0.41
N GLY A 156 -24.61 4.34 -0.80
CA GLY A 156 -25.73 5.13 -1.24
C GLY A 156 -26.66 5.28 -0.10
N SER A 157 -26.85 6.51 0.30
CA SER A 157 -27.89 6.98 1.19
C SER A 157 -29.19 6.23 0.82
N LYS A 158 -29.39 5.11 1.49
CA LYS A 158 -30.76 4.60 1.63
C LYS A 158 -31.42 5.56 2.56
N THR A 159 -32.10 6.51 1.96
CA THR A 159 -33.07 7.35 2.64
C THR A 159 -34.01 6.44 3.41
N ASP A 160 -34.14 6.72 4.70
CA ASP A 160 -35.03 6.05 5.69
C ASP A 160 -36.53 6.28 5.38
N ASP A 161 -36.94 6.23 4.11
CA ASP A 161 -38.34 6.47 3.72
C ASP A 161 -39.16 5.19 3.45
N GLU A 162 -38.53 4.00 3.52
CA GLU A 162 -39.30 2.75 3.31
C GLU A 162 -39.82 2.10 4.61
N ASP A 163 -39.32 2.47 5.76
CA ASP A 163 -39.81 1.88 7.03
C ASP A 163 -41.12 2.49 7.56
N THR A 164 -41.56 3.60 6.99
CA THR A 164 -42.83 4.22 7.42
C THR A 164 -44.07 3.63 6.72
N LEU A 165 -43.89 2.85 5.67
CA LEU A 165 -44.99 2.26 4.89
C LEU A 165 -45.37 0.82 5.27
N MET A 166 -44.54 0.15 6.08
CA MET A 166 -44.83 -1.24 6.47
C MET A 166 -45.71 -1.40 7.72
N TRP A 167 -45.93 -0.35 8.47
CA TRP A 167 -46.73 -0.44 9.72
C TRP A 167 -48.21 -0.19 9.54
N HIS A 168 -48.68 0.19 8.36
CA HIS A 168 -50.09 0.50 8.15
C HIS A 168 -50.88 -0.56 7.32
N THR A 169 -50.28 -1.70 6.97
CA THR A 169 -50.95 -2.71 6.16
C THR A 169 -51.34 -3.98 6.91
N ASN A 170 -51.12 -4.08 8.22
CA ASN A 170 -51.48 -5.28 8.99
C ASN A 170 -52.64 -5.13 9.98
N VAL A 171 -53.49 -4.15 9.78
CA VAL A 171 -54.74 -4.04 10.58
C VAL A 171 -55.90 -3.88 9.63
N VAL A 172 -56.31 -4.93 8.96
CA VAL A 172 -57.71 -5.19 8.51
C VAL A 172 -57.76 -6.58 7.90
N ARG A 173 -58.16 -7.58 8.68
CA ARG A 173 -58.96 -8.73 8.27
C ARG A 173 -59.19 -9.71 9.39
N GLU A 174 -60.08 -9.38 10.27
CA GLU A 174 -60.89 -10.35 10.97
C GLU A 174 -62.32 -9.82 10.99
N GLU A 175 -63.12 -10.31 10.05
CA GLU A 175 -64.57 -10.39 10.08
C GLU A 175 -64.90 -11.26 8.86
N GLY A 176 -65.56 -12.37 8.93
CA GLY A 176 -66.60 -12.91 9.71
C GLY A 176 -67.10 -14.11 8.95
N LYS A 177 -67.53 -15.09 9.68
CA LYS A 177 -68.31 -16.19 9.16
C LYS A 177 -69.62 -16.27 9.92
N PRO A 178 -70.68 -16.62 9.25
CA PRO A 178 -71.78 -17.34 9.88
C PRO A 178 -71.50 -18.83 9.99
#